data_7cf2b93fa135d309493bd3f4db2d0dca
#
_entry.id   7cf2b93fa135d309493bd3f4db2d0dca
#
_cell.length_a   1.000
_cell.length_b   1.000
_cell.length_c   1.000
_cell.angle_alpha   90.00
_cell.angle_beta   90.00
_cell.angle_gamma   90.00
#
_symmetry.space_group_name_H-M   'P 1'
#
loop_
_entity.id
_entity.type
_entity.pdbx_description
1 polymer ?
#
loop_
_entity_poly.entity_id
_entity_poly.type
_entity_poly.pdbx_seq_one_letter_code
_entity_poly.pdbx_strand_id
1 'polypeptide(L)'
;MTDDATTTQVGIQSLLDIMRQLRDPDSGCPWDLKQNFHTIVPYTIEETYELADAIAAEDFSQIRDELGDVLFQVVFYAQIASEEGLFTFEDIVDGIAEKLRRRHPHVFAATDGQSVSAGEVKDRWEQIKG
;
A
#
# COMPACT_ATOMS: atom_id res chain seq x y z
N MET A 1 3.55 -32.36 8.66
CA MET A 1 3.26 -31.70 8.39
C MET A 1 3.20 -31.14 8.01
N THR A 2 3.33 -30.90 8.05
CA THR A 2 3.18 -30.25 7.78
C THR A 2 3.10 -29.38 7.28
N ASP A 3 3.02 -29.24 7.13
CA ASP A 3 2.91 -28.48 6.65
C ASP A 3 2.97 -27.49 6.04
N ASP A 4 3.88 -27.65 5.74
CA ASP A 4 4.17 -26.32 5.28
C ASP A 4 3.43 -25.95 4.05
N ALA A 5 3.23 -26.83 3.19
CA ALA A 5 2.43 -26.60 1.99
C ALA A 5 1.04 -26.14 2.36
N THR A 6 0.60 -26.52 3.54
CA THR A 6 -0.72 -26.14 4.01
C THR A 6 -0.68 -24.95 4.94
N THR A 7 0.50 -24.43 5.24
CA THR A 7 0.60 -23.29 6.10
C THR A 7 0.03 -22.07 5.39
N THR A 8 -0.94 -21.43 6.01
CA THR A 8 -1.56 -20.26 5.46
C THR A 8 -0.65 -19.05 5.67
N GLN A 9 -0.32 -18.36 4.59
CA GLN A 9 0.39 -17.11 4.71
C GLN A 9 -0.50 -16.10 5.39
N VAL A 10 0.07 -15.23 6.20
CA VAL A 10 -0.68 -14.18 6.88
C VAL A 10 -0.06 -12.84 6.55
N GLY A 11 -0.80 -11.79 6.82
CA GLY A 11 -0.35 -10.46 6.59
C GLY A 11 -0.22 -10.14 5.12
N ILE A 12 0.73 -9.27 4.81
CA ILE A 12 0.85 -8.78 3.44
C ILE A 12 1.22 -9.88 2.45
N GLN A 13 1.98 -10.87 2.89
CA GLN A 13 2.38 -11.93 1.98
C GLN A 13 1.17 -12.71 1.47
N SER A 14 0.18 -12.91 2.34
CA SER A 14 -1.07 -13.57 1.93
C SER A 14 -1.74 -12.81 0.80
N LEU A 15 -1.83 -11.49 0.94
CA LEU A 15 -2.48 -10.66 -0.06
C LEU A 15 -1.70 -10.64 -1.37
N LEU A 16 -0.37 -10.60 -1.30
CA LEU A 16 0.46 -10.64 -2.50
C LEU A 16 0.28 -11.96 -3.24
N ASP A 17 0.20 -13.07 -2.49
CA ASP A 17 0.00 -14.37 -3.11
C ASP A 17 -1.38 -14.46 -3.78
N ILE A 18 -2.40 -13.95 -3.11
CA ILE A 18 -3.75 -13.92 -3.69
C ILE A 18 -3.73 -13.13 -4.99
N MET A 19 -3.05 -11.99 -5.01
CA MET A 19 -3.01 -11.16 -6.19
C MET A 19 -2.34 -11.88 -7.35
N ARG A 20 -1.23 -12.58 -7.08
CA ARG A 20 -0.57 -13.36 -8.13
C ARG A 20 -1.49 -14.42 -8.70
N GLN A 21 -2.28 -15.08 -7.83
CA GLN A 21 -3.22 -16.10 -8.28
C GLN A 21 -4.34 -15.50 -9.12
N LEU A 22 -4.87 -14.36 -8.72
CA LEU A 22 -5.93 -13.70 -9.48
C LEU A 22 -5.44 -13.28 -10.87
N ARG A 23 -4.16 -12.97 -11.01
CA ARG A 23 -3.57 -12.52 -12.27
C ARG A 23 -2.81 -13.64 -13.00
N ASP A 24 -3.00 -14.88 -12.60
CA ASP A 24 -2.39 -16.00 -13.31
C ASP A 24 -3.01 -16.13 -14.69
N PRO A 25 -2.19 -16.12 -15.77
CA PRO A 25 -2.74 -16.14 -17.14
C PRO A 25 -3.59 -17.36 -17.44
N ASP A 26 -3.34 -18.48 -16.77
CA ASP A 26 -4.02 -19.73 -17.07
C ASP A 26 -5.23 -19.98 -16.17
N SER A 27 -5.12 -19.61 -14.90
CA SER A 27 -6.12 -19.98 -13.90
C SER A 27 -6.68 -18.80 -13.12
N GLY A 28 -6.28 -17.59 -13.47
CA GLY A 28 -6.71 -16.41 -12.74
C GLY A 28 -8.13 -15.98 -13.07
N CYS A 29 -8.51 -14.85 -12.49
CA CYS A 29 -9.85 -14.29 -12.70
C CYS A 29 -9.90 -13.53 -14.02
N PRO A 30 -10.83 -13.87 -14.92
CA PRO A 30 -10.88 -13.20 -16.22
C PRO A 30 -11.05 -11.69 -16.14
N TRP A 31 -11.81 -11.20 -15.15
CA TRP A 31 -11.97 -9.76 -14.99
C TRP A 31 -10.66 -9.11 -14.56
N ASP A 32 -9.98 -9.71 -13.56
CA ASP A 32 -8.72 -9.17 -13.07
C ASP A 32 -7.64 -9.17 -14.12
N LEU A 33 -7.64 -10.20 -15.00
CA LEU A 33 -6.65 -10.31 -16.06
C LEU A 33 -6.77 -9.23 -17.13
N LYS A 34 -7.96 -8.64 -17.26
CA LYS A 34 -8.19 -7.60 -18.25
C LYS A 34 -7.75 -6.21 -17.77
N GLN A 35 -7.43 -6.08 -16.49
CA GLN A 35 -7.14 -4.77 -15.94
C GLN A 35 -5.73 -4.32 -16.22
N ASN A 36 -5.55 -3.00 -16.29
CA ASN A 36 -4.24 -2.38 -16.42
C ASN A 36 -4.25 -1.13 -15.52
N PHE A 37 -3.16 -0.37 -15.51
CA PHE A 37 -3.07 0.81 -14.66
C PHE A 37 -4.26 1.74 -14.84
N HIS A 38 -4.64 1.98 -16.07
CA HIS A 38 -5.69 2.96 -16.36
C HIS A 38 -7.08 2.47 -15.99
N THR A 39 -7.35 1.18 -16.18
CA THR A 39 -8.69 0.65 -15.90
C THR A 39 -8.97 0.56 -14.41
N ILE A 40 -7.93 0.54 -13.59
CA ILE A 40 -8.09 0.45 -12.13
C ILE A 40 -8.32 1.83 -11.51
N VAL A 41 -7.89 2.91 -12.16
CA VAL A 41 -7.96 4.25 -11.58
C VAL A 41 -9.36 4.62 -11.08
N PRO A 42 -10.45 4.40 -11.82
CA PRO A 42 -11.77 4.77 -11.29
C PRO A 42 -12.11 4.05 -9.99
N TYR A 43 -11.69 2.80 -9.85
CA TYR A 43 -11.96 2.04 -8.63
C TYR A 43 -11.14 2.57 -7.46
N THR A 44 -9.90 2.98 -7.72
CA THR A 44 -9.05 3.57 -6.69
C THR A 44 -9.67 4.85 -6.14
N ILE A 45 -10.18 5.70 -7.02
CA ILE A 45 -10.83 6.94 -6.62
C ILE A 45 -12.07 6.63 -5.80
N GLU A 46 -12.90 5.71 -6.27
CA GLU A 46 -14.11 5.32 -5.57
C GLU A 46 -13.81 4.79 -4.16
N GLU A 47 -12.81 3.91 -4.05
CA GLU A 47 -12.46 3.32 -2.76
C GLU A 47 -11.95 4.36 -1.77
N THR A 48 -11.20 5.36 -2.24
CA THR A 48 -10.74 6.42 -1.33
C THR A 48 -11.90 7.28 -0.85
N TYR A 49 -12.88 7.54 -1.69
CA TYR A 49 -14.09 8.25 -1.25
C TYR A 49 -14.88 7.43 -0.24
N GLU A 50 -15.00 6.13 -0.45
CA GLU A 50 -15.72 5.27 0.50
C GLU A 50 -15.02 5.23 1.84
N LEU A 51 -13.68 5.22 1.82
CA LEU A 51 -12.91 5.31 3.06
C LEU A 51 -13.18 6.63 3.76
N ALA A 52 -13.18 7.73 3.02
CA ALA A 52 -13.45 9.05 3.60
C ALA A 52 -14.82 9.11 4.24
N ASP A 53 -15.83 8.52 3.57
CA ASP A 53 -17.19 8.47 4.10
C ASP A 53 -17.25 7.67 5.39
N ALA A 54 -16.57 6.53 5.42
CA ALA A 54 -16.55 5.68 6.62
C ALA A 54 -15.89 6.40 7.79
N ILE A 55 -14.83 7.16 7.51
CA ILE A 55 -14.16 7.95 8.56
C ILE A 55 -15.08 9.04 9.06
N ALA A 56 -15.77 9.74 8.17
CA ALA A 56 -16.69 10.79 8.56
C ALA A 56 -17.81 10.25 9.43
N ALA A 57 -18.26 9.03 9.16
CA ALA A 57 -19.31 8.37 9.94
C ALA A 57 -18.78 7.75 11.23
N GLU A 58 -17.45 7.70 11.41
CA GLU A 58 -16.80 7.06 12.56
C GLU A 58 -17.24 5.62 12.74
N ASP A 59 -17.47 4.95 11.63
CA ASP A 59 -17.81 3.52 11.62
C ASP A 59 -16.51 2.72 11.50
N PHE A 60 -15.95 2.31 12.62
CA PHE A 60 -14.61 1.73 12.66
C PHE A 60 -14.53 0.39 11.95
N SER A 61 -15.59 -0.39 11.97
CA SER A 61 -15.64 -1.64 11.24
C SER A 61 -15.56 -1.38 9.73
N GLN A 62 -16.30 -0.39 9.27
CA GLN A 62 -16.30 -0.01 7.86
C GLN A 62 -14.96 0.60 7.46
N ILE A 63 -14.36 1.40 8.34
CA ILE A 63 -13.04 1.98 8.06
C ILE A 63 -12.03 0.85 7.81
N ARG A 64 -12.05 -0.17 8.66
CA ARG A 64 -11.12 -1.30 8.49
C ARG A 64 -11.32 -1.96 7.13
N ASP A 65 -12.56 -2.20 6.76
CA ASP A 65 -12.87 -2.85 5.49
C ASP A 65 -12.43 -2.00 4.30
N GLU A 66 -12.70 -0.69 4.36
CA GLU A 66 -12.32 0.19 3.26
C GLU A 66 -10.81 0.36 3.15
N LEU A 67 -10.10 0.34 4.29
CA LEU A 67 -8.64 0.35 4.24
C LEU A 67 -8.10 -0.89 3.55
N GLY A 68 -8.75 -2.04 3.77
CA GLY A 68 -8.38 -3.25 3.05
C GLY A 68 -8.56 -3.10 1.55
N ASP A 69 -9.68 -2.49 1.14
CA ASP A 69 -9.95 -2.27 -0.28
C ASP A 69 -8.92 -1.31 -0.90
N VAL A 70 -8.53 -0.26 -0.18
CA VAL A 70 -7.50 0.66 -0.65
C VAL A 70 -6.15 -0.07 -0.77
N LEU A 71 -5.82 -0.87 0.23
CA LEU A 71 -4.58 -1.66 0.18
C LEU A 71 -4.60 -2.61 -1.01
N PHE A 72 -5.73 -3.22 -1.29
CA PHE A 72 -5.87 -4.10 -2.44
C PHE A 72 -5.54 -3.36 -3.74
N GLN A 73 -5.95 -2.09 -3.86
CA GLN A 73 -5.63 -1.29 -5.04
C GLN A 73 -4.11 -1.15 -5.20
N VAL A 74 -3.42 -0.86 -4.10
CA VAL A 74 -1.96 -0.72 -4.15
C VAL A 74 -1.31 -2.02 -4.63
N VAL A 75 -1.75 -3.14 -4.07
CA VAL A 75 -1.20 -4.45 -4.42
C VAL A 75 -1.51 -4.80 -5.88
N PHE A 76 -2.68 -4.41 -6.36
CA PHE A 76 -3.07 -4.64 -7.75
C PHE A 76 -2.11 -3.92 -8.70
N TYR A 77 -1.87 -2.63 -8.45
CA TYR A 77 -0.92 -1.86 -9.26
C TYR A 77 0.48 -2.47 -9.20
N ALA A 78 0.89 -2.90 -8.00
CA ALA A 78 2.21 -3.49 -7.84
C ALA A 78 2.36 -4.77 -8.67
N GLN A 79 1.31 -5.58 -8.72
CA GLN A 79 1.34 -6.80 -9.50
C GLN A 79 1.44 -6.49 -10.99
N ILE A 80 0.65 -5.53 -11.47
CA ILE A 80 0.72 -5.12 -12.87
C ILE A 80 2.13 -4.62 -13.21
N ALA A 81 2.69 -3.77 -12.35
CA ALA A 81 4.02 -3.22 -12.55
C ALA A 81 5.07 -4.33 -12.59
N SER A 82 4.95 -5.31 -11.71
CA SER A 82 5.88 -6.43 -11.65
C SER A 82 5.83 -7.26 -12.93
N GLU A 83 4.63 -7.49 -13.45
CA GLU A 83 4.45 -8.23 -14.68
C GLU A 83 5.12 -7.53 -15.85
N GLU A 84 5.16 -6.22 -15.84
CA GLU A 84 5.76 -5.42 -16.90
C GLU A 84 7.23 -5.09 -16.65
N GLY A 85 7.80 -5.61 -15.55
CA GLY A 85 9.19 -5.37 -15.23
C GLY A 85 9.52 -3.96 -14.81
N LEU A 86 8.53 -3.21 -14.29
CA LEU A 86 8.73 -1.81 -13.93
C LEU A 86 9.21 -1.65 -12.50
N PHE A 87 8.51 -2.26 -11.54
CA PHE A 87 8.88 -2.25 -10.13
C PHE A 87 8.05 -3.29 -9.39
N THR A 88 8.41 -3.53 -8.12
CA THR A 88 7.75 -4.54 -7.31
C THR A 88 7.06 -3.88 -6.10
N PHE A 89 6.25 -4.67 -5.40
CA PHE A 89 5.66 -4.19 -4.16
C PHE A 89 6.74 -3.78 -3.16
N GLU A 90 7.83 -4.56 -3.09
CA GLU A 90 8.94 -4.24 -2.18
C GLU A 90 9.56 -2.89 -2.53
N ASP A 91 9.64 -2.56 -3.81
CA ASP A 91 10.13 -1.24 -4.22
C ASP A 91 9.26 -0.13 -3.69
N ILE A 92 7.94 -0.33 -3.70
CA ILE A 92 7.00 0.65 -3.16
C ILE A 92 7.25 0.82 -1.66
N VAL A 93 7.37 -0.29 -0.94
CA VAL A 93 7.58 -0.27 0.51
C VAL A 93 8.90 0.42 0.85
N ASP A 94 9.97 0.01 0.17
CA ASP A 94 11.28 0.57 0.44
C ASP A 94 11.34 2.06 0.12
N GLY A 95 10.68 2.44 -0.96
CA GLY A 95 10.64 3.84 -1.38
C GLY A 95 9.97 4.73 -0.35
N ILE A 96 8.80 4.32 0.15
CA ILE A 96 8.11 5.13 1.15
C ILE A 96 8.84 5.12 2.49
N ALA A 97 9.43 3.98 2.86
CA ALA A 97 10.19 3.89 4.10
C ALA A 97 11.40 4.83 4.08
N GLU A 98 12.13 4.84 2.98
CA GLU A 98 13.28 5.72 2.83
C GLU A 98 12.86 7.18 2.88
N LYS A 99 11.79 7.51 2.16
CA LYS A 99 11.26 8.87 2.13
C LYS A 99 10.88 9.35 3.53
N LEU A 100 10.22 8.50 4.30
CA LEU A 100 9.78 8.87 5.65
C LEU A 100 10.98 9.09 6.58
N ARG A 101 12.00 8.24 6.49
CA ARG A 101 13.20 8.42 7.30
C ARG A 101 13.91 9.71 6.95
N ARG A 102 14.01 10.02 5.66
CA ARG A 102 14.66 11.22 5.18
C ARG A 102 13.93 12.48 5.62
N ARG A 103 12.60 12.41 5.63
CA ARG A 103 11.76 13.57 5.97
C ARG A 103 11.54 13.74 7.46
N HIS A 104 12.03 12.80 8.26
CA HIS A 104 11.90 12.87 9.73
C HIS A 104 13.25 12.64 10.40
N PRO A 105 14.26 13.47 10.06
CA PRO A 105 15.59 13.29 10.67
C PRO A 105 15.56 13.50 12.17
N HIS A 106 14.62 14.29 12.68
CA HIS A 106 14.47 14.52 14.12
C HIS A 106 14.10 13.24 14.88
N VAL A 107 13.59 12.23 14.17
CA VAL A 107 13.23 10.95 14.79
C VAL A 107 14.28 9.89 14.49
N PHE A 108 14.68 9.77 13.23
CA PHE A 108 15.50 8.63 12.80
C PHE A 108 16.99 8.91 12.77
N ALA A 109 17.36 10.21 12.71
CA ALA A 109 18.78 10.59 12.74
C ALA A 109 19.09 11.56 13.86
N ALA A 110 18.18 11.70 14.83
CA ALA A 110 18.37 12.61 15.93
C ALA A 110 19.54 12.17 16.80
N THR A 111 20.42 13.09 17.08
CA THR A 111 21.62 12.78 17.84
C THR A 111 21.70 13.54 19.16
N ASP A 112 20.89 14.56 19.32
CA ASP A 112 21.01 15.45 20.48
C ASP A 112 19.73 15.54 21.30
N GLY A 113 18.77 14.71 21.02
CA GLY A 113 17.56 14.65 21.82
C GLY A 113 16.65 15.85 21.69
N GLN A 114 16.83 16.67 20.69
CA GLN A 114 15.98 17.83 20.49
C GLN A 114 14.58 17.39 20.10
N SER A 115 13.60 18.02 20.72
CA SER A 115 12.23 17.81 20.32
C SER A 115 11.84 18.88 19.30
N VAL A 116 10.95 18.51 18.38
CA VAL A 116 10.54 19.36 17.28
C VAL A 116 9.04 19.47 17.32
N SER A 117 8.51 20.68 17.16
CA SER A 117 7.07 20.88 17.13
C SER A 117 6.48 20.37 15.83
N ALA A 118 5.16 20.15 15.83
CA ALA A 118 4.47 19.68 14.63
C ALA A 118 4.61 20.67 13.48
N GLY A 119 4.61 21.97 13.77
CA GLY A 119 4.79 22.97 12.74
C GLY A 119 6.17 22.90 12.11
N GLU A 120 7.19 22.70 12.93
CA GLU A 120 8.54 22.59 12.43
C GLU A 120 8.70 21.33 11.55
N VAL A 121 8.05 20.24 11.94
CA VAL A 121 8.10 19.02 11.17
C VAL A 121 7.46 19.25 9.81
N LYS A 122 6.31 19.90 9.77
CA LYS A 122 5.62 20.17 8.52
C LYS A 122 6.50 21.03 7.61
N ASP A 123 7.15 22.05 8.15
CA ASP A 123 8.01 22.93 7.39
C ASP A 123 9.19 22.15 6.79
N ARG A 124 9.81 21.30 7.59
CA ARG A 124 10.94 20.49 7.11
C ARG A 124 10.48 19.51 6.05
N TRP A 125 9.30 18.96 6.22
CA TRP A 125 8.74 18.02 5.25
C TRP A 125 8.56 18.68 3.90
N GLU A 126 8.07 19.91 3.89
CA GLU A 126 7.92 20.66 2.65
C GLU A 126 9.26 20.96 1.99
N GLN A 127 10.29 21.23 2.81
CA GLN A 127 11.62 21.56 2.29
C GLN A 127 12.32 20.37 1.66
N ILE A 128 12.15 19.17 2.20
CA ILE A 128 12.83 17.98 1.68
C ILE A 128 11.91 17.13 0.81
N LYS A 129 10.76 17.63 0.53
CA LYS A 129 9.83 16.99 -0.38
C LYS A 129 10.42 16.98 -1.78
N GLY A 130 10.38 15.83 -2.42
CA GLY A 130 10.93 15.79 -3.76
C GLY A 130 11.68 14.51 -4.04
#